data_262cb41fd27630397dbbb9f6df804f62
#
_entry.id   262cb41fd27630397dbbb9f6df804f62
#
_cell.length_a   1.000
_cell.length_b   1.000
_cell.length_c   1.000
_cell.angle_alpha   90.00
_cell.angle_beta   90.00
_cell.angle_gamma   90.00
#
_symmetry.space_group_name_H-M   'P 1'
#
loop_
_entity.id
_entity.type
_entity.pdbx_description
1 polymer ?
#
loop_
_entity_poly.entity_id
_entity_poly.type
_entity_poly.pdbx_seq_one_letter_code
_entity_poly.pdbx_strand_id
1 'polypeptide(L)'
;MRAVSLGHAGILINSGESRILCDPWFVPAFFGSWFVFPRNDQLSPDLIAEIESPTHLYISHIHGDHLDEAFLADHVSREVVVLLPDFPSQELERRLAVLGFKNFLKTKNGREISIDSCTKIAIHVETSITDGPGGDSALVVSDGNTRLVNQNDCRTGDLNALLEHGPVDLHLLQFSGAIWYPMVYEDNEATKRKLAASKVESQFTRALKYVETLNARAVVPSAGPPCFLDESLFHMNVITGDEISIFPDQRKFLERLNEINRPNDILAIPGTIIDISPETITVTHPNNIVIENIFNNKNEYLRKYQADWATWLVAEKQRWATEPTDLISTLRVWFEPLMALAPALRKGIGANCLIKTDGLDILINFESGTVEKFDAQKFGFQFTIPRDLLETVVGQRAVDWSNSFFLSCRFSAWRSGEFNEYLYNFFKSLSVERMQRTEAEAASRLKINIDLSEEIQLGDYVMQRKCPHREADLSIFGEINGQELTCSLHGWRFDLNDGHCLNAENRPLRVRRRNC
;
A
#
# COMPACT_ATOMS: atom_id res chain seq x y z
N MET A 1 -25.67 -6.33 9.14
CA MET A 1 -24.70 -5.37 8.55
C MET A 1 -24.72 -5.48 7.03
N ARG A 2 -24.56 -4.36 6.32
CA ARG A 2 -24.46 -4.35 4.84
C ARG A 2 -23.18 -3.63 4.41
N ALA A 3 -22.46 -4.19 3.48
CA ALA A 3 -21.27 -3.58 2.86
C ALA A 3 -21.49 -3.41 1.35
N VAL A 4 -21.14 -2.26 0.79
CA VAL A 4 -21.25 -1.98 -0.66
C VAL A 4 -19.88 -1.63 -1.20
N SER A 5 -19.38 -2.41 -2.16
CA SER A 5 -18.09 -2.15 -2.80
C SER A 5 -18.16 -0.91 -3.69
N LEU A 6 -17.19 -0.03 -3.54
CA LEU A 6 -17.00 1.15 -4.41
C LEU A 6 -15.83 0.96 -5.38
N GLY A 7 -15.18 -0.20 -5.31
CA GLY A 7 -13.96 -0.53 -6.06
C GLY A 7 -12.69 -0.20 -5.28
N HIS A 8 -11.59 -0.86 -5.63
CA HIS A 8 -10.31 -0.80 -4.94
C HIS A 8 -10.48 -1.07 -3.43
N ALA A 9 -10.08 -0.14 -2.55
CA ALA A 9 -10.31 -0.19 -1.10
C ALA A 9 -11.63 0.49 -0.68
N GLY A 10 -12.31 1.14 -1.62
CA GLY A 10 -13.54 1.89 -1.35
C GLY A 10 -14.68 0.99 -0.94
N ILE A 11 -15.28 1.25 0.23
CA ILE A 11 -16.43 0.52 0.73
C ILE A 11 -17.37 1.42 1.54
N LEU A 12 -18.67 1.23 1.37
CA LEU A 12 -19.70 1.85 2.18
C LEU A 12 -20.31 0.80 3.12
N ILE A 13 -20.18 1.00 4.43
CA ILE A 13 -20.67 0.07 5.45
C ILE A 13 -21.90 0.66 6.16
N ASN A 14 -23.03 -0.01 6.04
CA ASN A 14 -24.25 0.33 6.77
C ASN A 14 -24.42 -0.64 7.95
N SER A 15 -24.42 -0.10 9.17
CA SER A 15 -24.55 -0.83 10.42
C SER A 15 -25.30 0.02 11.45
N GLY A 16 -26.37 -0.50 12.00
CA GLY A 16 -27.25 0.28 12.90
C GLY A 16 -27.74 1.57 12.23
N GLU A 17 -27.47 2.70 12.87
CA GLU A 17 -27.77 4.05 12.36
C GLU A 17 -26.58 4.64 11.60
N SER A 18 -25.43 3.94 11.58
CA SER A 18 -24.20 4.41 11.00
C SER A 18 -24.05 4.01 9.54
N ARG A 19 -23.61 4.97 8.74
CA ARG A 19 -23.15 4.80 7.37
C ARG A 19 -21.70 5.25 7.30
N ILE A 20 -20.78 4.29 7.22
CA ILE A 20 -19.33 4.54 7.24
C ILE A 20 -18.80 4.46 5.81
N LEU A 21 -18.33 5.59 5.29
CA LEU A 21 -17.64 5.67 4.01
C LEU A 21 -16.14 5.44 4.24
N CYS A 22 -15.57 4.42 3.61
CA CYS A 22 -14.16 4.06 3.75
C CYS A 22 -13.44 4.27 2.42
N ASP A 23 -12.30 4.94 2.44
CA ASP A 23 -11.34 5.10 1.33
C ASP A 23 -11.99 5.34 -0.05
N PRO A 24 -12.87 6.34 -0.22
CA PRO A 24 -13.54 6.61 -1.49
C PRO A 24 -12.54 7.17 -2.50
N TRP A 25 -12.23 6.38 -3.54
CA TRP A 25 -11.32 6.78 -4.62
C TRP A 25 -12.02 6.75 -5.98
N PHE A 26 -12.15 7.90 -6.63
CA PHE A 26 -12.85 8.09 -7.91
C PHE A 26 -12.02 8.85 -8.95
N VAL A 27 -11.14 9.76 -8.51
CA VAL A 27 -10.27 10.52 -9.40
C VAL A 27 -8.96 9.75 -9.60
N PRO A 28 -8.49 9.56 -10.84
CA PRO A 28 -7.27 8.78 -11.11
C PRO A 28 -6.07 9.29 -10.31
N ALA A 29 -5.33 8.36 -9.70
CA ALA A 29 -4.21 8.66 -8.82
C ALA A 29 -2.85 8.64 -9.55
N PHE A 30 -1.82 9.10 -8.84
CA PHE A 30 -0.41 8.98 -9.23
C PHE A 30 -0.11 9.52 -10.64
N PHE A 31 -0.41 10.80 -10.85
CA PHE A 31 -0.18 11.49 -12.13
C PHE A 31 -0.95 10.84 -13.31
N GLY A 32 -2.20 10.46 -13.05
CA GLY A 32 -3.07 9.83 -14.03
C GLY A 32 -2.60 8.46 -14.50
N SER A 33 -1.88 7.73 -13.65
CA SER A 33 -1.41 6.37 -13.99
C SER A 33 -2.36 5.29 -13.54
N TRP A 34 -2.96 5.43 -12.34
CA TRP A 34 -3.81 4.42 -11.73
C TRP A 34 -5.27 4.78 -11.83
N PHE A 35 -6.06 3.80 -12.25
CA PHE A 35 -7.53 3.86 -12.32
C PHE A 35 -8.13 2.68 -11.58
N VAL A 36 -9.34 2.84 -11.06
CA VAL A 36 -10.06 1.77 -10.36
C VAL A 36 -10.41 0.64 -11.32
N PHE A 37 -10.15 -0.61 -10.94
CA PHE A 37 -10.56 -1.79 -11.70
C PHE A 37 -11.35 -2.78 -10.84
N PRO A 38 -12.53 -3.21 -11.31
CA PRO A 38 -13.32 -2.65 -12.42
C PRO A 38 -13.71 -1.19 -12.18
N ARG A 39 -14.06 -0.47 -13.28
CA ARG A 39 -14.38 0.96 -13.23
C ARG A 39 -15.53 1.29 -12.26
N ASN A 40 -15.41 2.36 -11.52
CA ASN A 40 -16.42 2.80 -10.54
C ASN A 40 -17.13 4.12 -10.90
N ASP A 41 -16.83 4.68 -12.06
CA ASP A 41 -17.45 5.92 -12.57
C ASP A 41 -18.86 5.71 -13.16
N GLN A 42 -19.45 4.51 -12.96
CA GLN A 42 -20.77 4.13 -13.46
C GLN A 42 -21.69 3.62 -12.34
N LEU A 43 -21.44 4.02 -11.10
CA LEU A 43 -22.32 3.71 -9.96
C LEU A 43 -23.70 4.32 -10.14
N SER A 44 -24.72 3.71 -9.53
CA SER A 44 -26.08 4.23 -9.59
C SER A 44 -26.21 5.58 -8.88
N PRO A 45 -27.11 6.47 -9.35
CA PRO A 45 -27.34 7.75 -8.68
C PRO A 45 -27.73 7.61 -7.21
N ASP A 46 -28.49 6.57 -6.84
CA ASP A 46 -28.88 6.31 -5.47
C ASP A 46 -27.67 6.00 -4.59
N LEU A 47 -26.73 5.16 -5.08
CA LEU A 47 -25.52 4.84 -4.35
C LEU A 47 -24.60 6.08 -4.25
N ILE A 48 -24.50 6.90 -5.29
CA ILE A 48 -23.76 8.16 -5.23
C ILE A 48 -24.33 9.07 -4.14
N ALA A 49 -25.66 9.22 -4.05
CA ALA A 49 -26.29 10.02 -3.00
C ALA A 49 -25.98 9.47 -1.58
N GLU A 50 -25.88 8.15 -1.43
CA GLU A 50 -25.47 7.54 -0.16
C GLU A 50 -24.00 7.85 0.19
N ILE A 51 -23.10 7.84 -0.80
CA ILE A 51 -21.67 8.15 -0.67
C ILE A 51 -21.46 9.63 -0.31
N GLU A 52 -22.28 10.54 -0.86
CA GLU A 52 -22.18 11.97 -0.61
C GLU A 52 -22.65 12.38 0.79
N SER A 53 -23.48 11.55 1.44
CA SER A 53 -24.09 11.83 2.75
C SER A 53 -23.83 10.74 3.78
N PRO A 54 -22.57 10.33 4.03
CA PRO A 54 -22.25 9.37 5.06
C PRO A 54 -22.41 10.01 6.46
N THR A 55 -22.61 9.18 7.49
CA THR A 55 -22.54 9.64 8.89
C THR A 55 -21.10 9.70 9.39
N HIS A 56 -20.26 8.77 8.90
CA HIS A 56 -18.85 8.67 9.27
C HIS A 56 -17.97 8.51 8.03
N LEU A 57 -16.79 9.10 8.09
CA LEU A 57 -15.73 8.96 7.09
C LEU A 57 -14.51 8.29 7.74
N TYR A 58 -14.03 7.23 7.14
CA TYR A 58 -12.77 6.59 7.51
C TYR A 58 -11.81 6.61 6.33
N ILE A 59 -10.61 7.14 6.56
CA ILE A 59 -9.49 7.07 5.63
C ILE A 59 -8.39 6.26 6.31
N SER A 60 -8.05 5.13 5.72
CA SER A 60 -7.08 4.19 6.28
C SER A 60 -5.67 4.78 6.33
N HIS A 61 -5.28 5.52 5.29
CA HIS A 61 -4.00 6.20 5.18
C HIS A 61 -4.01 7.24 4.04
N ILE A 62 -2.88 7.94 3.87
CA ILE A 62 -2.79 9.16 3.04
C ILE A 62 -2.39 8.94 1.59
N HIS A 63 -2.28 7.70 1.08
CA HIS A 63 -1.98 7.47 -0.33
C HIS A 63 -3.14 7.92 -1.23
N GLY A 64 -2.82 8.32 -2.46
CA GLY A 64 -3.78 8.97 -3.36
C GLY A 64 -4.89 8.06 -3.87
N ASP A 65 -4.75 6.75 -3.76
CA ASP A 65 -5.75 5.73 -4.08
C ASP A 65 -6.65 5.35 -2.87
N HIS A 66 -6.48 6.04 -1.73
CA HIS A 66 -7.30 5.95 -0.52
C HIS A 66 -7.80 7.34 -0.08
N LEU A 67 -6.94 8.35 -0.07
CA LEU A 67 -7.29 9.73 0.22
C LEU A 67 -7.45 10.52 -1.08
N ASP A 68 -8.62 10.43 -1.69
CA ASP A 68 -8.99 11.24 -2.86
C ASP A 68 -9.50 12.61 -2.40
N GLU A 69 -8.56 13.56 -2.27
CA GLU A 69 -8.88 14.90 -1.77
C GLU A 69 -9.85 15.66 -2.69
N ALA A 70 -9.77 15.43 -4.01
CA ALA A 70 -10.64 16.08 -4.97
C ALA A 70 -12.09 15.59 -4.82
N PHE A 71 -12.27 14.27 -4.79
CA PHE A 71 -13.59 13.68 -4.55
C PHE A 71 -14.17 14.10 -3.20
N LEU A 72 -13.37 14.02 -2.14
CA LEU A 72 -13.81 14.44 -0.80
C LEU A 72 -14.20 15.92 -0.77
N ALA A 73 -13.45 16.78 -1.47
CA ALA A 73 -13.73 18.20 -1.54
C ALA A 73 -15.04 18.55 -2.27
N ASP A 74 -15.38 17.80 -3.31
CA ASP A 74 -16.52 18.14 -4.17
C ASP A 74 -17.79 17.40 -3.79
N HIS A 75 -17.70 16.21 -3.16
CA HIS A 75 -18.83 15.31 -3.02
C HIS A 75 -19.21 14.97 -1.58
N VAL A 76 -18.28 14.97 -0.61
CA VAL A 76 -18.58 14.49 0.74
C VAL A 76 -18.98 15.62 1.67
N SER A 77 -20.12 15.45 2.38
CA SER A 77 -20.62 16.41 3.37
C SER A 77 -19.56 16.76 4.43
N ARG A 78 -19.39 18.04 4.75
CA ARG A 78 -18.47 18.51 5.80
C ARG A 78 -18.97 18.25 7.22
N GLU A 79 -20.24 17.87 7.38
CA GLU A 79 -20.85 17.55 8.68
C GLU A 79 -20.55 16.11 9.13
N VAL A 80 -19.92 15.29 8.25
CA VAL A 80 -19.53 13.92 8.56
C VAL A 80 -18.56 13.87 9.74
N VAL A 81 -18.67 12.83 10.57
CA VAL A 81 -17.69 12.54 11.63
C VAL A 81 -16.54 11.74 11.04
N VAL A 82 -15.33 12.30 11.07
CA VAL A 82 -14.12 11.60 10.61
C VAL A 82 -13.61 10.70 11.72
N LEU A 83 -13.55 9.39 11.45
CA LEU A 83 -12.93 8.40 12.33
C LEU A 83 -11.41 8.46 12.14
N LEU A 84 -10.71 9.08 13.08
CA LEU A 84 -9.30 9.37 12.93
C LEU A 84 -8.43 8.29 13.60
N PRO A 85 -7.57 7.55 12.83
CA PRO A 85 -6.62 6.59 13.38
C PRO A 85 -5.62 7.25 14.35
N ASP A 86 -5.14 6.49 15.34
CA ASP A 86 -4.16 6.94 16.35
C ASP A 86 -2.74 6.98 15.77
N PHE A 87 -2.55 7.69 14.67
CA PHE A 87 -1.24 7.85 14.04
C PHE A 87 -0.31 8.75 14.85
N PRO A 88 1.01 8.48 14.83
CA PRO A 88 1.99 9.37 15.46
C PRO A 88 2.12 10.72 14.73
N SER A 89 1.74 10.78 13.45
CA SER A 89 1.69 12.01 12.67
C SER A 89 0.27 12.57 12.58
N GLN A 90 0.13 13.88 12.63
CA GLN A 90 -1.15 14.58 12.42
C GLN A 90 -1.40 14.93 10.94
N GLU A 91 -0.67 14.32 10.02
CA GLU A 91 -0.72 14.69 8.60
C GLU A 91 -2.12 14.44 8.00
N LEU A 92 -2.72 13.28 8.28
CA LEU A 92 -4.08 12.97 7.82
C LEU A 92 -5.10 13.99 8.35
N GLU A 93 -5.07 14.27 9.66
CA GLU A 93 -5.96 15.26 10.29
C GLU A 93 -5.81 16.65 9.63
N ARG A 94 -4.55 17.09 9.41
CA ARG A 94 -4.27 18.38 8.77
C ARG A 94 -4.81 18.44 7.33
N ARG A 95 -4.59 17.39 6.54
CA ARG A 95 -5.07 17.33 5.14
C ARG A 95 -6.58 17.39 5.08
N LEU A 96 -7.27 16.62 5.88
CA LEU A 96 -8.74 16.64 5.96
C LEU A 96 -9.27 17.98 6.50
N ALA A 97 -8.61 18.60 7.48
CA ALA A 97 -8.99 19.92 7.97
C ALA A 97 -8.86 21.01 6.90
N VAL A 98 -7.85 20.96 6.03
CA VAL A 98 -7.70 21.88 4.89
C VAL A 98 -8.88 21.73 3.90
N LEU A 99 -9.43 20.53 3.73
CA LEU A 99 -10.62 20.29 2.93
C LEU A 99 -11.92 20.79 3.61
N GLY A 100 -11.85 21.26 4.85
CA GLY A 100 -12.99 21.83 5.60
C GLY A 100 -13.68 20.86 6.55
N PHE A 101 -13.19 19.63 6.74
CA PHE A 101 -13.71 18.73 7.76
C PHE A 101 -13.34 19.24 9.16
N LYS A 102 -14.27 19.15 10.12
CA LYS A 102 -14.10 19.72 11.47
C LYS A 102 -14.44 18.74 12.58
N ASN A 103 -15.24 17.72 12.29
CA ASN A 103 -15.74 16.77 13.27
C ASN A 103 -14.84 15.55 13.31
N PHE A 104 -13.81 15.55 14.15
CA PHE A 104 -12.86 14.45 14.27
C PHE A 104 -13.11 13.61 15.52
N LEU A 105 -13.41 12.33 15.34
CA LEU A 105 -13.46 11.34 16.43
C LEU A 105 -12.09 10.64 16.49
N LYS A 106 -11.25 11.08 17.43
CA LYS A 106 -9.91 10.50 17.65
C LYS A 106 -10.02 9.16 18.36
N THR A 107 -9.57 8.11 17.71
CA THR A 107 -9.56 6.76 18.26
C THR A 107 -8.25 6.48 19.00
N LYS A 108 -8.17 5.31 19.65
CA LYS A 108 -6.94 4.75 20.21
C LYS A 108 -6.70 3.39 19.59
N ASN A 109 -5.44 3.12 19.24
CA ASN A 109 -5.03 1.88 18.59
C ASN A 109 -5.66 0.65 19.24
N GLY A 110 -6.42 -0.12 18.46
CA GLY A 110 -7.09 -1.35 18.86
C GLY A 110 -8.25 -1.21 19.87
N ARG A 111 -8.52 0.01 20.37
CA ARG A 111 -9.57 0.21 21.36
C ARG A 111 -10.95 0.33 20.71
N GLU A 112 -11.88 -0.55 21.12
CA GLU A 112 -13.26 -0.50 20.69
C GLU A 112 -13.99 0.73 21.25
N ILE A 113 -14.77 1.40 20.41
CA ILE A 113 -15.65 2.52 20.75
C ILE A 113 -17.02 2.34 20.07
N SER A 114 -18.10 2.79 20.73
CA SER A 114 -19.43 2.84 20.12
C SER A 114 -19.59 4.14 19.33
N ILE A 115 -20.10 4.04 18.11
CA ILE A 115 -20.40 5.20 17.24
C ILE A 115 -21.91 5.45 17.09
N ASP A 116 -22.72 4.45 17.42
CA ASP A 116 -24.17 4.57 17.63
C ASP A 116 -24.63 3.54 18.68
N SER A 117 -25.96 3.34 18.80
CA SER A 117 -26.55 2.43 19.79
C SER A 117 -26.22 0.95 19.54
N CYS A 118 -25.89 0.56 18.31
CA CYS A 118 -25.67 -0.82 17.89
C CYS A 118 -24.26 -1.05 17.35
N THR A 119 -23.61 -0.01 16.79
CA THR A 119 -22.38 -0.13 16.04
C THR A 119 -21.17 0.24 16.88
N LYS A 120 -20.20 -0.64 16.90
CA LYS A 120 -18.89 -0.42 17.51
C LYS A 120 -17.81 -0.54 16.44
N ILE A 121 -16.74 0.23 16.62
CA ILE A 121 -15.56 0.18 15.78
C ILE A 121 -14.28 0.06 16.61
N ALA A 122 -13.25 -0.53 16.01
CA ALA A 122 -11.87 -0.42 16.47
C ALA A 122 -10.96 -0.16 15.27
N ILE A 123 -9.95 0.70 15.43
CA ILE A 123 -8.96 0.98 14.40
C ILE A 123 -7.60 0.50 14.89
N HIS A 124 -6.97 -0.40 14.13
CA HIS A 124 -5.62 -0.90 14.37
C HIS A 124 -4.66 -0.18 13.46
N VAL A 125 -3.57 0.37 14.01
CA VAL A 125 -2.60 1.16 13.23
C VAL A 125 -1.31 0.39 13.01
N GLU A 126 -0.76 0.51 11.81
CA GLU A 126 0.61 0.16 11.44
C GLU A 126 1.41 1.46 11.22
N THR A 127 2.53 1.60 11.88
CA THR A 127 3.28 2.87 11.91
C THR A 127 4.70 2.76 11.35
N SER A 128 4.99 1.63 10.72
CA SER A 128 6.28 1.39 10.09
C SER A 128 6.56 2.36 8.96
N ILE A 129 7.75 2.97 8.95
CA ILE A 129 8.17 3.91 7.90
C ILE A 129 8.16 3.24 6.51
N THR A 130 8.52 1.96 6.42
CA THR A 130 8.56 1.24 5.13
C THR A 130 7.17 1.05 4.52
N ASP A 131 6.15 0.80 5.33
CA ASP A 131 4.78 0.64 4.83
C ASP A 131 4.15 2.01 4.55
N GLY A 132 4.46 3.03 5.36
CA GLY A 132 4.07 4.41 5.11
C GLY A 132 4.43 5.33 6.27
N PRO A 133 5.21 6.40 6.03
CA PRO A 133 5.61 7.31 7.10
C PRO A 133 4.43 8.07 7.72
N GLY A 134 3.29 8.13 7.04
CA GLY A 134 2.05 8.69 7.57
C GLY A 134 1.29 7.76 8.51
N GLY A 135 1.63 6.48 8.51
CA GLY A 135 0.87 5.40 9.12
C GLY A 135 -0.13 4.77 8.15
N ASP A 136 -0.57 3.55 8.45
CA ASP A 136 -1.62 2.80 7.77
C ASP A 136 -2.52 2.16 8.83
N SER A 137 -3.75 1.78 8.48
CA SER A 137 -4.67 1.25 9.48
C SER A 137 -5.71 0.28 8.91
N ALA A 138 -6.19 -0.62 9.77
CA ALA A 138 -7.31 -1.52 9.52
C ALA A 138 -8.49 -1.14 10.42
N LEU A 139 -9.70 -1.26 9.88
CA LEU A 139 -10.95 -0.96 10.58
C LEU A 139 -11.72 -2.25 10.89
N VAL A 140 -12.07 -2.44 12.15
CA VAL A 140 -13.02 -3.46 12.60
C VAL A 140 -14.37 -2.80 12.87
N VAL A 141 -15.45 -3.35 12.31
CA VAL A 141 -16.83 -2.90 12.54
C VAL A 141 -17.66 -4.06 13.08
N SER A 142 -18.42 -3.84 14.16
CA SER A 142 -19.32 -4.83 14.75
C SER A 142 -20.67 -4.22 15.06
N ASP A 143 -21.76 -4.93 14.75
CA ASP A 143 -23.14 -4.61 15.16
C ASP A 143 -23.62 -5.46 16.36
N GLY A 144 -22.69 -6.14 17.04
CA GLY A 144 -22.97 -7.05 18.14
C GLY A 144 -23.31 -8.47 17.70
N ASN A 145 -23.76 -8.67 16.46
CA ASN A 145 -24.11 -9.99 15.90
C ASN A 145 -23.13 -10.43 14.81
N THR A 146 -22.62 -9.46 14.04
CA THR A 146 -21.71 -9.70 12.93
C THR A 146 -20.48 -8.79 13.01
N ARG A 147 -19.39 -9.21 12.37
CA ARG A 147 -18.13 -8.47 12.37
C ARG A 147 -17.48 -8.45 11.00
N LEU A 148 -17.12 -7.25 10.58
CA LEU A 148 -16.38 -6.97 9.37
C LEU A 148 -14.98 -6.45 9.73
N VAL A 149 -13.95 -6.96 9.07
CA VAL A 149 -12.58 -6.42 9.11
C VAL A 149 -12.24 -5.85 7.74
N ASN A 150 -12.12 -4.55 7.64
CA ASN A 150 -11.55 -3.86 6.49
C ASN A 150 -10.05 -3.64 6.75
N GLN A 151 -9.24 -4.64 6.38
CA GLN A 151 -7.80 -4.56 6.52
C GLN A 151 -7.17 -3.71 5.44
N ASN A 152 -7.77 -3.64 4.25
CA ASN A 152 -7.27 -2.96 3.06
C ASN A 152 -5.76 -3.17 2.86
N ASP A 153 -4.92 -2.11 2.75
CA ASP A 153 -3.47 -2.17 2.54
C ASP A 153 -2.67 -2.48 3.81
N CYS A 154 -3.31 -2.40 5.00
CA CYS A 154 -2.63 -2.47 6.28
C CYS A 154 -1.89 -3.80 6.47
N ARG A 155 -0.57 -3.72 6.53
CA ARG A 155 0.33 -4.86 6.71
C ARG A 155 0.64 -5.11 8.17
N THR A 156 -0.38 -5.18 9.01
CA THR A 156 -0.18 -5.45 10.43
C THR A 156 0.59 -6.73 10.68
N GLY A 157 1.57 -6.67 11.58
CA GLY A 157 2.28 -7.83 12.10
C GLY A 157 1.60 -8.47 13.32
N ASP A 158 0.58 -7.82 13.88
CA ASP A 158 -0.16 -8.27 15.08
C ASP A 158 -1.59 -8.67 14.73
N LEU A 159 -1.74 -9.88 14.18
CA LEU A 159 -3.05 -10.45 13.87
C LEU A 159 -3.83 -10.88 15.13
N ASN A 160 -3.14 -11.15 16.23
CA ASN A 160 -3.80 -11.52 17.47
C ASN A 160 -4.67 -10.38 17.99
N ALA A 161 -4.20 -9.13 17.87
CA ALA A 161 -4.98 -7.96 18.24
C ALA A 161 -6.30 -7.85 17.45
N LEU A 162 -6.32 -8.24 16.17
CA LEU A 162 -7.56 -8.32 15.40
C LEU A 162 -8.48 -9.45 15.87
N LEU A 163 -7.92 -10.59 16.24
CA LEU A 163 -8.65 -11.76 16.75
C LEU A 163 -9.28 -11.53 18.13
N GLU A 164 -8.72 -10.64 18.95
CA GLU A 164 -9.28 -10.29 20.27
C GLU A 164 -10.70 -9.71 20.16
N HIS A 165 -11.07 -9.12 19.03
CA HIS A 165 -12.44 -8.65 18.78
C HIS A 165 -13.43 -9.79 18.56
N GLY A 166 -12.98 -11.03 18.35
CA GLY A 166 -13.78 -12.25 18.16
C GLY A 166 -13.90 -12.68 16.68
N PRO A 167 -14.75 -13.66 16.40
CA PRO A 167 -14.90 -14.23 15.06
C PRO A 167 -15.23 -13.18 14.00
N VAL A 168 -14.68 -13.34 12.80
CA VAL A 168 -14.85 -12.41 11.66
C VAL A 168 -15.81 -13.03 10.65
N ASP A 169 -16.82 -12.28 10.22
CA ASP A 169 -17.75 -12.71 9.18
C ASP A 169 -17.24 -12.31 7.79
N LEU A 170 -16.81 -11.06 7.60
CA LEU A 170 -16.31 -10.56 6.33
C LEU A 170 -14.93 -9.93 6.51
N HIS A 171 -13.97 -10.36 5.69
CA HIS A 171 -12.61 -9.85 5.67
C HIS A 171 -12.27 -9.27 4.29
N LEU A 172 -12.01 -7.97 4.25
CA LEU A 172 -11.52 -7.27 3.07
C LEU A 172 -10.01 -7.03 3.22
N LEU A 173 -9.22 -7.43 2.22
CA LEU A 173 -7.75 -7.28 2.31
C LEU A 173 -7.10 -7.10 0.95
N GLN A 174 -5.95 -6.43 0.96
CA GLN A 174 -5.05 -6.32 -0.19
C GLN A 174 -4.40 -7.67 -0.49
N PHE A 175 -4.49 -8.10 -1.76
CA PHE A 175 -3.88 -9.32 -2.26
C PHE A 175 -2.82 -9.07 -3.31
N SER A 176 -2.90 -7.95 -4.03
CA SER A 176 -1.93 -7.54 -5.06
C SER A 176 -1.04 -6.40 -4.54
N GLY A 177 0.04 -6.08 -5.26
CA GLY A 177 0.95 -5.07 -4.79
C GLY A 177 0.63 -3.67 -5.27
N ALA A 178 0.70 -2.73 -4.34
CA ALA A 178 0.83 -1.32 -4.62
C ALA A 178 2.34 -0.97 -4.68
N ILE A 179 3.02 -1.35 -5.77
CA ILE A 179 4.46 -1.11 -5.95
C ILE A 179 4.83 -1.03 -7.44
N TRP A 180 5.95 -0.42 -7.73
CA TRP A 180 6.52 -0.22 -9.07
C TRP A 180 7.64 -1.24 -9.43
N TYR A 181 8.22 -1.92 -8.42
CA TYR A 181 9.25 -2.97 -8.66
C TYR A 181 8.60 -4.31 -9.00
N PRO A 182 9.10 -5.04 -10.02
CA PRO A 182 10.26 -4.76 -10.90
C PRO A 182 9.90 -4.02 -12.20
N MET A 183 8.66 -3.54 -12.35
CA MET A 183 8.11 -3.08 -13.63
C MET A 183 8.96 -1.99 -14.30
N VAL A 184 9.45 -1.03 -13.51
CA VAL A 184 10.24 0.13 -13.99
C VAL A 184 11.74 -0.13 -14.07
N TYR A 185 12.23 -1.31 -13.65
CA TYR A 185 13.66 -1.61 -13.68
C TYR A 185 14.16 -1.98 -15.08
N GLU A 186 15.41 -1.58 -15.39
CA GLU A 186 16.09 -1.82 -16.67
C GLU A 186 16.71 -3.23 -16.74
N ASP A 187 15.98 -4.23 -16.24
CA ASP A 187 16.37 -5.64 -16.37
C ASP A 187 15.95 -6.21 -17.73
N ASN A 188 16.62 -7.29 -18.18
CA ASN A 188 16.17 -8.02 -19.35
C ASN A 188 14.79 -8.68 -19.07
N GLU A 189 14.06 -8.96 -20.16
CA GLU A 189 12.69 -9.46 -20.08
C GLU A 189 12.56 -10.77 -19.27
N ALA A 190 13.49 -11.71 -19.43
CA ALA A 190 13.48 -12.99 -18.72
C ALA A 190 13.65 -12.80 -17.20
N THR A 191 14.57 -11.92 -16.80
CA THR A 191 14.77 -11.54 -15.39
C THR A 191 13.53 -10.84 -14.84
N LYS A 192 13.00 -9.86 -15.56
CA LYS A 192 11.82 -9.11 -15.14
C LYS A 192 10.60 -10.03 -14.96
N ARG A 193 10.37 -10.99 -15.87
CA ARG A 193 9.32 -12.01 -15.76
C ARG A 193 9.45 -12.85 -14.50
N LYS A 194 10.66 -13.34 -14.21
CA LYS A 194 10.93 -14.13 -12.99
C LYS A 194 10.68 -13.30 -11.72
N LEU A 195 11.14 -12.06 -11.70
CA LEU A 195 10.97 -11.15 -10.55
C LEU A 195 9.50 -10.79 -10.34
N ALA A 196 8.75 -10.53 -11.41
CA ALA A 196 7.31 -10.23 -11.34
C ALA A 196 6.53 -11.44 -10.80
N ALA A 197 6.78 -12.64 -11.31
CA ALA A 197 6.14 -13.86 -10.83
C ALA A 197 6.45 -14.11 -9.34
N SER A 198 7.72 -13.98 -8.92
CA SER A 198 8.12 -14.11 -7.52
C SER A 198 7.43 -13.06 -6.63
N LYS A 199 7.23 -11.84 -7.14
CA LYS A 199 6.55 -10.76 -6.40
C LYS A 199 5.08 -11.08 -6.20
N VAL A 200 4.37 -11.54 -7.23
CA VAL A 200 2.96 -11.96 -7.12
C VAL A 200 2.82 -13.10 -6.10
N GLU A 201 3.67 -14.14 -6.18
CA GLU A 201 3.62 -15.26 -5.24
C GLU A 201 3.87 -14.81 -3.79
N SER A 202 4.85 -13.93 -3.57
CA SER A 202 5.11 -13.38 -2.23
C SER A 202 3.92 -12.58 -1.68
N GLN A 203 3.20 -11.86 -2.53
CA GLN A 203 2.01 -11.09 -2.13
C GLN A 203 0.84 -12.03 -1.79
N PHE A 204 0.60 -13.04 -2.62
CA PHE A 204 -0.41 -14.05 -2.36
C PHE A 204 -0.13 -14.84 -1.08
N THR A 205 1.10 -15.28 -0.90
CA THR A 205 1.53 -15.98 0.32
C THR A 205 1.23 -15.14 1.58
N ARG A 206 1.58 -13.85 1.56
CA ARG A 206 1.27 -12.95 2.67
C ARG A 206 -0.24 -12.81 2.89
N ALA A 207 -1.02 -12.60 1.82
CA ALA A 207 -2.47 -12.47 1.92
C ALA A 207 -3.12 -13.75 2.45
N LEU A 208 -2.63 -14.93 2.04
CA LEU A 208 -3.10 -16.22 2.56
C LEU A 208 -2.85 -16.37 4.06
N LYS A 209 -1.70 -15.90 4.58
CA LYS A 209 -1.45 -15.91 6.03
C LYS A 209 -2.49 -15.10 6.81
N TYR A 210 -2.89 -13.94 6.28
CA TYR A 210 -3.97 -13.16 6.87
C TYR A 210 -5.31 -13.91 6.82
N VAL A 211 -5.64 -14.47 5.66
CA VAL A 211 -6.89 -15.23 5.47
C VAL A 211 -6.97 -16.44 6.40
N GLU A 212 -5.91 -17.25 6.47
CA GLU A 212 -5.83 -18.43 7.32
C GLU A 212 -5.92 -18.08 8.82
N THR A 213 -5.25 -17.01 9.21
CA THR A 213 -5.20 -16.59 10.63
C THR A 213 -6.52 -15.99 11.10
N LEU A 214 -7.12 -15.07 10.35
CA LEU A 214 -8.41 -14.47 10.70
C LEU A 214 -9.58 -15.42 10.49
N ASN A 215 -9.44 -16.36 9.57
CA ASN A 215 -10.41 -17.41 9.26
C ASN A 215 -11.86 -16.91 9.14
N ALA A 216 -12.04 -15.79 8.45
CA ALA A 216 -13.36 -15.18 8.23
C ALA A 216 -14.30 -16.10 7.47
N ARG A 217 -15.62 -15.97 7.65
CA ARG A 217 -16.64 -16.72 6.92
C ARG A 217 -16.58 -16.48 5.41
N ALA A 218 -16.24 -15.22 5.00
CA ALA A 218 -15.98 -14.86 3.61
C ALA A 218 -14.85 -13.83 3.53
N VAL A 219 -14.10 -13.88 2.43
CA VAL A 219 -13.02 -12.97 2.08
C VAL A 219 -13.40 -12.22 0.81
N VAL A 220 -13.09 -10.94 0.78
CA VAL A 220 -13.20 -10.07 -0.40
C VAL A 220 -11.80 -9.57 -0.76
N PRO A 221 -11.20 -10.03 -1.86
CA PRO A 221 -10.00 -9.41 -2.39
C PRO A 221 -10.26 -7.95 -2.77
N SER A 222 -9.61 -7.02 -2.08
CA SER A 222 -9.81 -5.56 -2.21
C SER A 222 -8.47 -4.83 -2.31
N ALA A 223 -8.48 -3.49 -2.32
CA ALA A 223 -7.29 -2.66 -2.36
C ALA A 223 -6.29 -3.08 -3.45
N GLY A 224 -6.79 -3.28 -4.65
CA GLY A 224 -6.00 -3.63 -5.84
C GLY A 224 -6.71 -4.60 -6.78
N PRO A 225 -6.14 -4.82 -7.96
CA PRO A 225 -5.11 -4.00 -8.58
C PRO A 225 -5.67 -2.70 -9.16
N PRO A 226 -4.82 -1.69 -9.45
CA PRO A 226 -5.21 -0.62 -10.36
C PRO A 226 -5.28 -1.15 -11.79
N CYS A 227 -5.89 -0.38 -12.71
CA CYS A 227 -5.63 -0.53 -14.13
C CYS A 227 -4.94 0.71 -14.70
N PHE A 228 -4.27 0.52 -15.82
CA PHE A 228 -3.46 1.54 -16.49
C PHE A 228 -4.13 1.87 -17.84
N LEU A 229 -4.67 3.08 -17.95
CA LEU A 229 -5.37 3.51 -19.16
C LEU A 229 -4.51 4.39 -20.07
N ASP A 230 -3.39 4.94 -19.57
CA ASP A 230 -2.42 5.62 -20.42
C ASP A 230 -1.77 4.61 -21.39
N GLU A 231 -1.70 4.94 -22.67
CA GLU A 231 -1.15 4.04 -23.71
C GLU A 231 0.30 3.61 -23.38
N SER A 232 1.11 4.51 -22.82
CA SER A 232 2.48 4.20 -22.43
C SER A 232 2.60 3.18 -21.28
N LEU A 233 1.53 3.02 -20.48
CA LEU A 233 1.46 2.12 -19.31
C LEU A 233 0.50 0.95 -19.54
N PHE A 234 -0.26 0.93 -20.63
CA PHE A 234 -1.32 -0.06 -20.88
C PHE A 234 -0.80 -1.51 -20.82
N HIS A 235 0.46 -1.71 -21.20
CA HIS A 235 1.15 -3.01 -21.16
C HIS A 235 1.33 -3.58 -19.74
N MET A 236 1.10 -2.79 -18.69
CA MET A 236 1.17 -3.25 -17.28
C MET A 236 -0.10 -3.98 -16.84
N ASN A 237 -1.21 -3.87 -17.59
CA ASN A 237 -2.42 -4.63 -17.30
C ASN A 237 -2.21 -6.11 -17.58
N VAL A 238 -2.70 -6.98 -16.70
CA VAL A 238 -2.80 -8.42 -16.98
C VAL A 238 -4.08 -8.66 -17.77
N ILE A 239 -3.96 -9.07 -19.01
CA ILE A 239 -5.07 -9.30 -19.95
C ILE A 239 -5.20 -10.78 -20.28
N THR A 240 -4.14 -11.39 -20.82
CA THR A 240 -4.10 -12.81 -21.21
C THR A 240 -3.52 -13.71 -20.12
N GLY A 241 -2.77 -13.13 -19.19
CA GLY A 241 -2.02 -13.83 -18.15
C GLY A 241 -0.56 -14.09 -18.51
N ASP A 242 -0.14 -13.78 -19.73
CA ASP A 242 1.25 -13.95 -20.20
C ASP A 242 2.08 -12.68 -20.04
N GLU A 243 1.46 -11.56 -19.67
CA GLU A 243 2.12 -10.29 -19.48
C GLU A 243 3.10 -10.34 -18.31
N ILE A 244 4.19 -9.56 -18.44
CA ILE A 244 5.08 -9.29 -17.30
C ILE A 244 4.40 -8.21 -16.47
N SER A 245 3.73 -8.62 -15.39
CA SER A 245 3.00 -7.69 -14.51
C SER A 245 2.93 -8.23 -13.09
N ILE A 246 2.85 -7.32 -12.14
CA ILE A 246 2.65 -7.61 -10.71
C ILE A 246 1.22 -7.29 -10.24
N PHE A 247 0.31 -7.03 -11.17
CA PHE A 247 -1.05 -6.57 -10.92
C PHE A 247 -2.11 -7.61 -11.36
N PRO A 248 -2.11 -8.84 -10.77
CA PRO A 248 -3.14 -9.83 -11.04
C PRO A 248 -4.49 -9.32 -10.51
N ASP A 249 -5.58 -9.61 -11.22
CA ASP A 249 -6.91 -9.22 -10.76
C ASP A 249 -7.46 -10.14 -9.65
N GLN A 250 -8.62 -9.77 -9.11
CA GLN A 250 -9.28 -10.44 -8.00
C GLN A 250 -9.56 -11.93 -8.27
N ARG A 251 -9.86 -12.29 -9.53
CA ARG A 251 -10.12 -13.70 -9.91
C ARG A 251 -8.90 -14.57 -9.66
N LYS A 252 -7.69 -14.07 -9.93
CA LYS A 252 -6.45 -14.83 -9.70
C LYS A 252 -6.24 -15.16 -8.23
N PHE A 253 -6.58 -14.26 -7.34
CA PHE A 253 -6.49 -14.53 -5.91
C PHE A 253 -7.63 -15.45 -5.44
N LEU A 254 -8.85 -15.29 -5.97
CA LEU A 254 -9.96 -16.20 -5.69
C LEU A 254 -9.69 -17.63 -6.19
N GLU A 255 -9.03 -17.81 -7.33
CA GLU A 255 -8.53 -19.11 -7.79
C GLU A 255 -7.60 -19.72 -6.72
N ARG A 256 -6.67 -18.92 -6.17
CA ARG A 256 -5.74 -19.36 -5.12
C ARG A 256 -6.46 -19.70 -3.81
N LEU A 257 -7.49 -18.95 -3.43
CA LEU A 257 -8.33 -19.27 -2.27
C LEU A 257 -9.10 -20.57 -2.46
N ASN A 258 -9.59 -20.84 -3.66
CA ASN A 258 -10.28 -22.09 -3.99
C ASN A 258 -9.36 -23.32 -3.88
N GLU A 259 -8.05 -23.18 -4.23
CA GLU A 259 -7.06 -24.25 -4.07
C GLU A 259 -6.88 -24.68 -2.60
N ILE A 260 -7.13 -23.79 -1.65
CA ILE A 260 -7.10 -24.07 -0.20
C ILE A 260 -8.50 -24.33 0.38
N ASN A 261 -9.45 -24.80 -0.47
CA ASN A 261 -10.81 -25.15 -0.10
C ASN A 261 -11.67 -23.99 0.46
N ARG A 262 -11.52 -22.81 -0.11
CA ARG A 262 -12.36 -21.62 0.18
C ARG A 262 -13.16 -21.16 -1.06
N PRO A 263 -14.17 -21.93 -1.51
CA PRO A 263 -14.90 -21.64 -2.75
C PRO A 263 -15.96 -20.53 -2.60
N ASN A 264 -16.25 -20.09 -1.38
CA ASN A 264 -17.34 -19.14 -1.09
C ASN A 264 -16.84 -17.71 -0.88
N ASP A 265 -15.56 -17.43 -1.16
CA ASP A 265 -15.01 -16.09 -1.09
C ASP A 265 -15.55 -15.23 -2.26
N ILE A 266 -15.62 -13.91 -2.06
CA ILE A 266 -16.51 -13.03 -2.83
C ILE A 266 -15.72 -12.22 -3.87
N LEU A 267 -16.12 -12.32 -5.13
CA LEU A 267 -15.72 -11.38 -6.16
C LEU A 267 -16.60 -10.13 -6.07
N ALA A 268 -16.09 -9.05 -5.49
CA ALA A 268 -16.80 -7.77 -5.45
C ALA A 268 -16.36 -6.86 -6.59
N ILE A 269 -17.34 -6.28 -7.29
CA ILE A 269 -17.13 -5.19 -8.26
C ILE A 269 -17.82 -3.93 -7.72
N PRO A 270 -17.52 -2.73 -8.23
CA PRO A 270 -18.22 -1.51 -7.82
C PRO A 270 -19.74 -1.65 -7.92
N GLY A 271 -20.44 -1.33 -6.83
CA GLY A 271 -21.89 -1.51 -6.69
C GLY A 271 -22.32 -2.89 -6.16
N THR A 272 -21.40 -3.83 -5.92
CA THR A 272 -21.74 -5.11 -5.28
C THR A 272 -22.16 -4.89 -3.84
N ILE A 273 -23.33 -5.41 -3.47
CA ILE A 273 -23.89 -5.39 -2.12
C ILE A 273 -23.63 -6.73 -1.45
N ILE A 274 -23.11 -6.68 -0.22
CA ILE A 274 -22.86 -7.85 0.63
C ILE A 274 -23.64 -7.65 1.92
N ASP A 275 -24.74 -8.41 2.06
CA ASP A 275 -25.54 -8.41 3.28
C ASP A 275 -25.03 -9.53 4.22
N ILE A 276 -24.69 -9.16 5.45
CA ILE A 276 -24.06 -10.01 6.45
C ILE A 276 -25.02 -10.21 7.62
N SER A 277 -25.43 -11.46 7.86
CA SER A 277 -26.18 -11.86 9.05
C SER A 277 -25.46 -12.99 9.78
N PRO A 278 -25.83 -13.32 11.02
CA PRO A 278 -25.27 -14.47 11.73
C PRO A 278 -25.41 -15.78 10.96
N GLU A 279 -26.51 -15.97 10.23
CA GLU A 279 -26.82 -17.21 9.51
C GLU A 279 -26.22 -17.24 8.12
N THR A 280 -26.24 -16.10 7.40
CA THR A 280 -25.92 -16.07 5.97
C THR A 280 -25.15 -14.81 5.57
N ILE A 281 -24.37 -14.95 4.52
CA ILE A 281 -23.80 -13.84 3.74
C ILE A 281 -24.41 -13.92 2.35
N THR A 282 -25.09 -12.88 1.90
CA THR A 282 -25.67 -12.82 0.55
C THR A 282 -25.00 -11.74 -0.28
N VAL A 283 -24.79 -12.03 -1.56
CA VAL A 283 -24.09 -11.16 -2.50
C VAL A 283 -25.04 -10.80 -3.65
N THR A 284 -25.18 -9.51 -3.90
CA THR A 284 -25.97 -8.99 -5.02
C THR A 284 -25.14 -8.07 -5.86
N HIS A 285 -24.93 -8.43 -7.12
CA HIS A 285 -24.20 -7.58 -8.09
C HIS A 285 -25.14 -6.61 -8.81
N PRO A 286 -24.61 -5.50 -9.36
CA PRO A 286 -25.41 -4.58 -10.17
C PRO A 286 -26.05 -5.30 -11.37
N ASN A 287 -27.37 -5.16 -11.55
CA ASN A 287 -28.13 -5.87 -12.58
C ASN A 287 -27.76 -5.49 -14.02
N ASN A 288 -27.17 -4.31 -14.22
CA ASN A 288 -26.76 -3.79 -15.54
C ASN A 288 -25.36 -4.20 -15.95
N ILE A 289 -24.64 -4.98 -15.14
CA ILE A 289 -23.26 -5.39 -15.38
C ILE A 289 -23.18 -6.91 -15.51
N VAL A 290 -22.63 -7.36 -16.64
CA VAL A 290 -22.27 -8.78 -16.84
C VAL A 290 -20.81 -8.95 -16.44
N ILE A 291 -20.59 -9.54 -15.26
CA ILE A 291 -19.25 -9.68 -14.64
C ILE A 291 -18.29 -10.43 -15.57
N GLU A 292 -18.77 -11.48 -16.25
CA GLU A 292 -17.98 -12.26 -17.20
C GLU A 292 -17.40 -11.39 -18.32
N ASN A 293 -18.13 -10.35 -18.78
CA ASN A 293 -17.64 -9.46 -19.82
C ASN A 293 -16.48 -8.59 -19.36
N ILE A 294 -16.42 -8.23 -18.08
CA ILE A 294 -15.31 -7.45 -17.51
C ILE A 294 -14.01 -8.25 -17.57
N PHE A 295 -14.06 -9.50 -17.12
CA PHE A 295 -12.86 -10.30 -16.92
C PHE A 295 -12.50 -11.18 -18.12
N ASN A 296 -13.48 -11.73 -18.85
CA ASN A 296 -13.23 -12.59 -20.01
C ASN A 296 -12.91 -11.76 -21.27
N ASN A 297 -13.48 -10.54 -21.37
CA ASN A 297 -13.22 -9.59 -22.47
C ASN A 297 -12.41 -8.38 -21.98
N LYS A 298 -11.47 -8.60 -21.06
CA LYS A 298 -10.76 -7.55 -20.31
C LYS A 298 -10.09 -6.52 -21.22
N ASN A 299 -9.49 -6.94 -22.33
CA ASN A 299 -8.88 -6.01 -23.30
C ASN A 299 -9.90 -5.03 -23.87
N GLU A 300 -11.03 -5.52 -24.37
CA GLU A 300 -12.09 -4.67 -24.93
C GLU A 300 -12.67 -3.74 -23.85
N TYR A 301 -12.90 -4.28 -22.66
CA TYR A 301 -13.37 -3.51 -21.51
C TYR A 301 -12.42 -2.35 -21.16
N LEU A 302 -11.11 -2.63 -21.03
CA LEU A 302 -10.11 -1.62 -20.71
C LEU A 302 -9.91 -0.62 -21.86
N ARG A 303 -9.98 -1.03 -23.14
CA ARG A 303 -9.89 -0.12 -24.29
C ARG A 303 -11.08 0.84 -24.35
N LYS A 304 -12.28 0.38 -24.02
CA LYS A 304 -13.45 1.25 -23.88
C LYS A 304 -13.28 2.24 -22.73
N TYR A 305 -12.83 1.76 -21.58
CA TYR A 305 -12.57 2.62 -20.42
C TYR A 305 -11.49 3.67 -20.74
N GLN A 306 -10.42 3.27 -21.41
CA GLN A 306 -9.38 4.18 -21.91
C GLN A 306 -9.95 5.27 -22.81
N ALA A 307 -10.82 4.90 -23.77
CA ALA A 307 -11.43 5.86 -24.70
C ALA A 307 -12.29 6.89 -23.95
N ASP A 308 -13.06 6.46 -22.95
CA ASP A 308 -13.91 7.34 -22.15
C ASP A 308 -13.07 8.37 -21.32
N TRP A 309 -11.84 8.00 -20.91
CA TRP A 309 -10.97 8.84 -20.10
C TRP A 309 -9.84 9.54 -20.87
N ALA A 310 -9.79 9.35 -22.20
CA ALA A 310 -8.70 9.90 -23.03
C ALA A 310 -8.57 11.43 -22.92
N THR A 311 -9.70 12.15 -22.93
CA THR A 311 -9.70 13.62 -22.79
C THR A 311 -9.16 14.07 -21.43
N TRP A 312 -9.56 13.39 -20.37
CA TRP A 312 -9.07 13.67 -19.01
C TRP A 312 -7.55 13.42 -18.90
N LEU A 313 -7.05 12.31 -19.45
CA LEU A 313 -5.62 11.99 -19.46
C LEU A 313 -4.78 13.04 -20.19
N VAL A 314 -5.28 13.54 -21.32
CA VAL A 314 -4.62 14.62 -22.05
C VAL A 314 -4.58 15.90 -21.20
N ALA A 315 -5.70 16.27 -20.58
CA ALA A 315 -5.78 17.46 -19.73
C ALA A 315 -4.88 17.33 -18.49
N GLU A 316 -4.79 16.14 -17.90
CA GLU A 316 -3.89 15.89 -16.75
C GLU A 316 -2.43 16.11 -17.12
N LYS A 317 -1.98 15.54 -18.24
CA LYS A 317 -0.60 15.72 -18.72
C LYS A 317 -0.29 17.18 -19.09
N GLN A 318 -1.29 17.93 -19.58
CA GLN A 318 -1.13 19.36 -19.86
C GLN A 318 -0.96 20.23 -18.61
N ARG A 319 -1.33 19.72 -17.43
CA ARG A 319 -1.10 20.41 -16.15
C ARG A 319 0.31 20.21 -15.60
N TRP A 320 1.08 19.26 -16.17
CA TRP A 320 2.46 19.08 -15.75
C TRP A 320 3.29 20.32 -16.11
N ALA A 321 4.37 20.53 -15.39
CA ALA A 321 5.16 21.77 -15.52
C ALA A 321 5.61 22.00 -16.96
N THR A 322 5.31 23.19 -17.47
CA THR A 322 5.69 23.63 -18.82
C THR A 322 6.88 24.60 -18.80
N GLU A 323 7.15 25.22 -17.66
CA GLU A 323 8.24 26.18 -17.48
C GLU A 323 9.44 25.49 -16.84
N PRO A 324 10.62 25.49 -17.47
CA PRO A 324 11.82 24.92 -16.91
C PRO A 324 12.20 25.58 -15.59
N THR A 325 12.43 24.78 -14.55
CA THR A 325 12.92 25.27 -13.26
C THR A 325 14.41 24.97 -13.08
N ASP A 326 15.08 25.73 -12.21
CA ASP A 326 16.42 25.36 -11.75
C ASP A 326 16.29 24.20 -10.74
N LEU A 327 16.15 22.98 -11.27
CA LEU A 327 16.00 21.77 -10.49
C LEU A 327 17.13 21.55 -9.49
N ILE A 328 18.39 21.84 -9.87
CA ILE A 328 19.53 21.66 -8.98
C ILE A 328 19.41 22.57 -7.77
N SER A 329 19.19 23.86 -7.97
CA SER A 329 19.04 24.81 -6.87
C SER A 329 17.81 24.48 -6.01
N THR A 330 16.69 24.10 -6.64
CA THR A 330 15.46 23.77 -5.92
C THR A 330 15.63 22.52 -5.07
N LEU A 331 16.21 21.44 -5.62
CA LEU A 331 16.49 20.22 -4.89
C LEU A 331 17.56 20.43 -3.82
N ARG A 332 18.57 21.26 -4.06
CA ARG A 332 19.59 21.62 -3.07
C ARG A 332 18.95 22.25 -1.83
N VAL A 333 18.15 23.27 -2.01
CA VAL A 333 17.44 23.97 -0.92
C VAL A 333 16.49 23.02 -0.17
N TRP A 334 15.96 22.02 -0.85
CA TRP A 334 15.03 21.07 -0.25
C TRP A 334 15.72 19.87 0.40
N PHE A 335 16.62 19.19 -0.31
CA PHE A 335 17.16 17.88 0.13
C PHE A 335 18.37 18.01 1.06
N GLU A 336 19.26 19.01 0.84
CA GLU A 336 20.46 19.13 1.67
C GLU A 336 20.16 19.34 3.16
N PRO A 337 19.19 20.20 3.57
CA PRO A 337 18.79 20.29 4.96
C PRO A 337 18.23 18.98 5.51
N LEU A 338 17.48 18.22 4.71
CA LEU A 338 16.95 16.91 5.12
C LEU A 338 18.04 15.87 5.28
N MET A 339 19.01 15.83 4.35
CA MET A 339 20.18 14.96 4.45
C MET A 339 21.06 15.28 5.66
N ALA A 340 21.14 16.56 6.05
CA ALA A 340 21.86 16.97 7.25
C ALA A 340 21.19 16.45 8.55
N LEU A 341 19.88 16.27 8.55
CA LEU A 341 19.12 15.68 9.68
C LEU A 341 19.23 14.16 9.75
N ALA A 342 19.76 13.49 8.71
CA ALA A 342 19.63 12.04 8.53
C ALA A 342 20.99 11.32 8.34
N PRO A 343 21.96 11.45 9.27
CA PRO A 343 23.27 10.82 9.12
C PRO A 343 23.25 9.29 9.14
N ALA A 344 22.39 8.67 9.97
CA ALA A 344 22.27 7.21 10.03
C ALA A 344 21.60 6.65 8.77
N LEU A 345 20.56 7.33 8.28
CA LEU A 345 19.89 6.98 7.03
C LEU A 345 20.87 7.07 5.85
N ARG A 346 21.61 8.15 5.72
CA ARG A 346 22.65 8.32 4.69
C ARG A 346 23.70 7.21 4.73
N LYS A 347 24.15 6.85 5.93
CA LYS A 347 25.07 5.71 6.12
C LYS A 347 24.46 4.39 5.63
N GLY A 348 23.17 4.17 5.89
CA GLY A 348 22.44 2.99 5.44
C GLY A 348 22.26 2.96 3.91
N ILE A 349 22.10 4.11 3.25
CA ILE A 349 22.03 4.21 1.79
C ILE A 349 23.36 3.77 1.17
N GLY A 350 24.50 4.25 1.70
CA GLY A 350 25.83 3.79 1.36
C GLY A 350 26.32 4.06 -0.07
N ALA A 351 25.50 4.69 -0.93
CA ALA A 351 25.84 5.04 -2.31
C ALA A 351 25.05 6.26 -2.78
N ASN A 352 25.57 6.94 -3.82
CA ASN A 352 24.90 8.11 -4.41
C ASN A 352 23.77 7.69 -5.37
N CYS A 353 22.83 8.58 -5.60
CA CYS A 353 21.71 8.40 -6.52
C CYS A 353 21.77 9.41 -7.67
N LEU A 354 21.78 8.90 -8.90
CA LEU A 354 21.72 9.68 -10.12
C LEU A 354 20.26 9.84 -10.56
N ILE A 355 19.81 11.07 -10.74
CA ILE A 355 18.54 11.38 -11.41
C ILE A 355 18.89 11.89 -12.81
N LYS A 356 18.50 11.12 -13.83
CA LYS A 356 18.62 11.51 -15.23
C LYS A 356 17.30 12.07 -15.72
N THR A 357 17.37 13.19 -16.39
CA THR A 357 16.21 13.79 -17.05
C THR A 357 16.65 14.49 -18.34
N ASP A 358 15.71 14.86 -19.19
CA ASP A 358 16.00 15.46 -20.48
C ASP A 358 16.88 16.72 -20.35
N GLY A 359 18.10 16.61 -20.87
CA GLY A 359 19.08 17.69 -20.89
C GLY A 359 19.76 18.01 -19.55
N LEU A 360 19.52 17.23 -18.48
CA LEU A 360 20.10 17.47 -17.16
C LEU A 360 20.26 16.18 -16.37
N ASP A 361 21.48 15.93 -15.87
CA ASP A 361 21.79 14.84 -14.95
C ASP A 361 22.13 15.44 -13.56
N ILE A 362 21.45 14.95 -12.52
CA ILE A 362 21.54 15.46 -11.14
C ILE A 362 22.04 14.34 -10.22
N LEU A 363 23.08 14.60 -9.45
CA LEU A 363 23.56 13.70 -8.43
C LEU A 363 23.05 14.09 -7.05
N ILE A 364 22.34 13.19 -6.38
CA ILE A 364 22.12 13.25 -4.94
C ILE A 364 23.29 12.54 -4.29
N ASN A 365 24.22 13.29 -3.77
CA ASN A 365 25.42 12.78 -3.14
C ASN A 365 25.16 12.54 -1.65
N PHE A 366 24.82 11.31 -1.28
CA PHE A 366 24.54 10.94 0.11
C PHE A 366 25.80 10.90 0.98
N GLU A 367 26.98 10.74 0.40
CA GLU A 367 28.25 10.76 1.14
C GLU A 367 28.55 12.16 1.68
N SER A 368 28.50 13.19 0.82
CA SER A 368 28.71 14.59 1.21
C SER A 368 27.46 15.25 1.80
N GLY A 369 26.25 14.79 1.43
CA GLY A 369 24.96 15.42 1.76
C GLY A 369 24.65 16.60 0.85
N THR A 370 25.06 16.57 -0.42
CA THR A 370 24.88 17.64 -1.41
C THR A 370 24.06 17.19 -2.60
N VAL A 371 23.44 18.17 -3.28
CA VAL A 371 22.80 17.98 -4.59
C VAL A 371 23.59 18.78 -5.61
N GLU A 372 24.05 18.12 -6.65
CA GLU A 372 24.97 18.72 -7.61
C GLU A 372 24.70 18.24 -9.05
N LYS A 373 25.23 18.97 -10.02
CA LYS A 373 25.24 18.49 -11.40
C LYS A 373 26.14 17.26 -11.48
N PHE A 374 25.66 16.22 -12.16
CA PHE A 374 26.47 15.01 -12.37
C PHE A 374 27.68 15.32 -13.26
N ASP A 375 28.86 14.89 -12.83
CA ASP A 375 30.14 15.01 -13.52
C ASP A 375 30.96 13.72 -13.31
N ALA A 376 30.43 12.60 -13.81
CA ALA A 376 31.04 11.28 -13.79
C ALA A 376 31.37 10.70 -12.38
N GLN A 377 30.75 11.21 -11.31
CA GLN A 377 30.90 10.65 -9.96
C GLN A 377 30.33 9.22 -9.90
N LYS A 378 30.77 8.44 -8.94
CA LYS A 378 30.23 7.10 -8.67
C LYS A 378 28.81 7.19 -8.10
N PHE A 379 27.92 6.31 -8.56
CA PHE A 379 26.58 6.14 -8.03
C PHE A 379 26.22 4.66 -7.95
N GLY A 380 25.28 4.31 -7.08
CA GLY A 380 24.74 2.96 -6.92
C GLY A 380 23.29 2.83 -7.34
N PHE A 381 22.60 3.96 -7.54
CA PHE A 381 21.19 4.02 -7.91
C PHE A 381 20.99 5.04 -9.02
N GLN A 382 20.07 4.73 -9.94
CA GLN A 382 19.69 5.66 -11.01
C GLN A 382 18.17 5.64 -11.19
N PHE A 383 17.59 6.83 -11.38
CA PHE A 383 16.23 7.04 -11.85
C PHE A 383 16.27 7.90 -13.11
N THR A 384 15.64 7.42 -14.18
CA THR A 384 15.47 8.20 -15.42
C THR A 384 14.02 8.67 -15.49
N ILE A 385 13.80 9.97 -15.39
CA ILE A 385 12.50 10.60 -15.17
C ILE A 385 12.24 11.65 -16.26
N PRO A 386 11.05 11.65 -16.93
CA PRO A 386 10.66 12.74 -17.82
C PRO A 386 10.75 14.10 -17.11
N ARG A 387 11.27 15.10 -17.80
CA ARG A 387 11.60 16.39 -17.17
C ARG A 387 10.37 17.13 -16.65
N ASP A 388 9.32 17.19 -17.43
CA ASP A 388 8.04 17.83 -17.06
C ASP A 388 7.44 17.20 -15.80
N LEU A 389 7.51 15.88 -15.69
CA LEU A 389 7.03 15.16 -14.52
C LEU A 389 7.92 15.42 -13.29
N LEU A 390 9.25 15.40 -13.44
CA LEU A 390 10.17 15.71 -12.34
C LEU A 390 9.95 17.16 -11.83
N GLU A 391 9.83 18.11 -12.74
CA GLU A 391 9.57 19.52 -12.39
C GLU A 391 8.21 19.68 -11.69
N THR A 392 7.19 18.94 -12.11
CA THR A 392 5.88 18.90 -11.45
C THR A 392 5.99 18.40 -10.02
N VAL A 393 6.62 17.24 -9.82
CA VAL A 393 6.81 16.60 -8.50
C VAL A 393 7.61 17.53 -7.55
N VAL A 394 8.65 18.15 -8.06
CA VAL A 394 9.50 19.09 -7.31
C VAL A 394 8.73 20.38 -7.00
N GLY A 395 8.00 20.91 -7.96
CA GLY A 395 7.17 22.11 -7.80
C GLY A 395 6.06 21.95 -6.77
N GLN A 396 5.41 20.79 -6.75
CA GLN A 396 4.39 20.41 -5.77
C GLN A 396 4.95 20.12 -4.38
N ARG A 397 6.27 20.03 -4.22
CA ARG A 397 6.92 19.62 -2.97
C ARG A 397 6.37 18.29 -2.44
N ALA A 398 6.17 17.31 -3.33
CA ALA A 398 5.67 16.00 -2.97
C ALA A 398 6.59 15.33 -1.93
N VAL A 399 6.12 15.20 -0.71
CA VAL A 399 6.95 14.75 0.43
C VAL A 399 7.18 13.25 0.47
N ASP A 400 6.47 12.50 -0.36
CA ASP A 400 6.57 11.06 -0.49
C ASP A 400 6.65 10.65 -1.96
N TRP A 401 7.85 10.50 -2.47
CA TRP A 401 8.04 10.08 -3.87
C TRP A 401 7.78 8.58 -4.05
N SER A 402 8.11 7.77 -3.05
CA SER A 402 7.98 6.31 -3.16
C SER A 402 6.52 5.86 -3.24
N ASN A 403 5.64 6.48 -2.46
CA ASN A 403 4.22 6.11 -2.40
C ASN A 403 3.31 7.10 -3.18
N SER A 404 3.89 7.92 -4.05
CA SER A 404 3.14 8.79 -4.97
C SER A 404 3.74 8.74 -6.36
N PHE A 405 4.83 9.47 -6.60
CA PHE A 405 5.46 9.57 -7.90
C PHE A 405 5.96 8.21 -8.45
N PHE A 406 6.63 7.39 -7.62
CA PHE A 406 7.13 6.10 -8.09
C PHE A 406 5.99 5.11 -8.41
N LEU A 407 4.84 5.22 -7.74
CA LEU A 407 3.65 4.43 -8.09
C LEU A 407 3.06 4.82 -9.45
N SER A 408 3.42 5.97 -10.01
CA SER A 408 3.05 6.32 -11.37
C SER A 408 3.65 5.39 -12.41
N CYS A 409 4.74 4.68 -12.10
CA CYS A 409 5.50 3.87 -13.05
C CYS A 409 6.00 4.64 -14.30
N ARG A 410 6.03 5.99 -14.25
CA ARG A 410 6.43 6.85 -15.37
C ARG A 410 7.92 7.22 -15.34
N PHE A 411 8.76 6.26 -14.97
CA PHE A 411 10.21 6.42 -14.94
C PHE A 411 10.87 5.05 -15.17
N SER A 412 12.17 5.04 -15.44
CA SER A 412 12.95 3.80 -15.33
C SER A 412 13.96 3.87 -14.18
N ALA A 413 14.35 2.72 -13.66
CA ALA A 413 15.25 2.59 -12.54
C ALA A 413 16.34 1.56 -12.79
N TRP A 414 17.53 1.85 -12.25
CA TRP A 414 18.65 0.90 -12.18
C TRP A 414 19.32 0.98 -10.81
N ARG A 415 19.88 -0.13 -10.37
CA ARG A 415 20.72 -0.20 -9.16
C ARG A 415 21.86 -1.19 -9.31
N SER A 416 22.97 -0.91 -8.63
CA SER A 416 24.07 -1.83 -8.47
C SER A 416 23.90 -2.65 -7.19
N GLY A 417 23.43 -3.89 -7.28
CA GLY A 417 23.27 -4.74 -6.10
C GLY A 417 21.83 -4.88 -5.59
N GLU A 418 21.70 -5.25 -4.31
CA GLU A 418 20.42 -5.61 -3.69
C GLU A 418 19.50 -4.41 -3.42
N PHE A 419 18.26 -4.70 -3.03
CA PHE A 419 17.31 -3.67 -2.62
C PHE A 419 17.82 -2.92 -1.39
N ASN A 420 17.81 -1.60 -1.45
CA ASN A 420 18.22 -0.73 -0.35
C ASN A 420 17.00 0.03 0.21
N GLU A 421 16.49 -0.45 1.32
CA GLU A 421 15.32 0.14 1.99
C GLU A 421 15.56 1.60 2.42
N TYR A 422 16.79 1.94 2.85
CA TYR A 422 17.12 3.28 3.32
C TYR A 422 16.97 4.34 2.22
N LEU A 423 17.32 4.01 0.97
CA LEU A 423 17.12 4.92 -0.17
C LEU A 423 15.63 5.25 -0.36
N TYR A 424 14.77 4.24 -0.34
CA TYR A 424 13.34 4.46 -0.53
C TYR A 424 12.69 5.11 0.67
N ASN A 425 13.18 4.86 1.88
CA ASN A 425 12.76 5.57 3.09
C ASN A 425 13.16 7.05 3.05
N PHE A 426 14.31 7.40 2.43
CA PHE A 426 14.63 8.79 2.15
C PHE A 426 13.57 9.45 1.25
N PHE A 427 13.24 8.83 0.12
CA PHE A 427 12.24 9.34 -0.82
C PHE A 427 10.78 9.30 -0.29
N LYS A 428 10.50 8.57 0.77
CA LYS A 428 9.24 8.62 1.52
C LYS A 428 9.16 9.78 2.52
N SER A 429 10.29 10.40 2.84
CA SER A 429 10.43 11.23 4.04
C SER A 429 10.96 12.63 3.74
N LEU A 430 10.48 13.25 2.66
CA LEU A 430 10.98 14.54 2.17
C LEU A 430 10.38 15.76 2.91
N SER A 431 10.04 15.62 4.19
CA SER A 431 9.71 16.70 5.12
C SER A 431 10.50 16.54 6.42
N VAL A 432 10.65 17.62 7.19
CA VAL A 432 11.41 17.59 8.45
C VAL A 432 10.83 16.58 9.43
N GLU A 433 9.50 16.58 9.65
CA GLU A 433 8.81 15.67 10.56
C GLU A 433 9.04 14.19 10.17
N ARG A 434 8.85 13.86 8.90
CA ARG A 434 9.06 12.50 8.39
C ARG A 434 10.53 12.09 8.43
N MET A 435 11.44 12.98 8.03
CA MET A 435 12.88 12.70 8.03
C MET A 435 13.42 12.43 9.42
N GLN A 436 12.97 13.18 10.44
CA GLN A 436 13.37 12.93 11.84
C GLN A 436 12.91 11.56 12.35
N ARG A 437 11.71 11.12 12.02
CA ARG A 437 11.21 9.78 12.37
C ARG A 437 12.00 8.70 11.64
N THR A 438 12.26 8.89 10.35
CA THR A 438 13.03 7.96 9.53
C THR A 438 14.48 7.84 10.00
N GLU A 439 15.10 8.94 10.39
CA GLU A 439 16.45 8.94 10.99
C GLU A 439 16.46 8.20 12.33
N ALA A 440 15.47 8.43 13.19
CA ALA A 440 15.37 7.73 14.47
C ALA A 440 15.25 6.21 14.28
N GLU A 441 14.46 5.77 13.30
CA GLU A 441 14.34 4.36 12.94
C GLU A 441 15.67 3.82 12.37
N ALA A 442 16.29 4.52 11.42
CA ALA A 442 17.58 4.14 10.86
C ALA A 442 18.68 4.04 11.94
N ALA A 443 18.74 5.02 12.84
CA ALA A 443 19.69 5.01 13.96
C ALA A 443 19.45 3.84 14.93
N SER A 444 18.18 3.48 15.17
CA SER A 444 17.84 2.32 16.00
C SER A 444 18.33 1.01 15.37
N ARG A 445 18.26 0.91 14.05
CA ARG A 445 18.70 -0.26 13.28
C ARG A 445 20.21 -0.45 13.24
N LEU A 446 20.98 0.60 13.45
CA LEU A 446 22.44 0.51 13.57
C LEU A 446 22.89 -0.01 14.94
N LYS A 447 22.01 -0.06 15.93
CA LYS A 447 22.28 -0.66 17.24
C LYS A 447 21.94 -2.14 17.19
N ILE A 448 22.87 -2.99 17.60
CA ILE A 448 22.62 -4.43 17.78
C ILE A 448 21.66 -4.55 18.96
N ASN A 449 20.41 -4.88 18.66
CA ASN A 449 19.42 -5.19 19.68
C ASN A 449 19.30 -6.71 19.76
N ILE A 450 19.75 -7.29 20.87
CA ILE A 450 19.50 -8.69 21.17
C ILE A 450 18.04 -8.76 21.62
N ASP A 451 17.17 -9.27 20.76
CA ASP A 451 15.79 -9.51 21.13
C ASP A 451 15.73 -10.66 22.17
N LEU A 452 15.26 -10.33 23.37
CA LEU A 452 15.01 -11.27 24.47
C LEU A 452 13.58 -11.80 24.45
N SER A 453 12.84 -11.63 23.35
CA SER A 453 11.46 -12.09 23.23
C SER A 453 11.33 -13.60 23.43
N GLU A 454 10.09 -14.01 23.63
CA GLU A 454 9.65 -15.40 23.72
C GLU A 454 10.23 -16.25 22.57
N GLU A 455 10.68 -17.45 22.90
CA GLU A 455 11.12 -18.42 21.90
C GLU A 455 9.94 -19.23 21.37
N ILE A 456 9.96 -19.50 20.07
CA ILE A 456 9.04 -20.39 19.40
C ILE A 456 9.80 -21.57 18.79
N GLN A 457 9.09 -22.67 18.58
CA GLN A 457 9.57 -23.77 17.77
C GLN A 457 8.95 -23.69 16.37
N LEU A 458 9.80 -23.69 15.35
CA LEU A 458 9.38 -23.76 13.97
C LEU A 458 10.22 -24.85 13.26
N GLY A 459 9.59 -25.95 12.84
CA GLY A 459 10.28 -27.15 12.35
C GLY A 459 11.31 -27.70 13.37
N ASP A 460 12.53 -27.92 12.92
CA ASP A 460 13.65 -28.43 13.74
C ASP A 460 14.40 -27.33 14.49
N TYR A 461 13.91 -26.10 14.47
CA TYR A 461 14.61 -24.96 15.05
C TYR A 461 13.81 -24.33 16.20
N VAL A 462 14.54 -23.79 17.16
CA VAL A 462 14.03 -22.90 18.22
C VAL A 462 14.60 -21.52 17.95
N MET A 463 13.73 -20.52 17.88
CA MET A 463 14.11 -19.17 17.51
C MET A 463 13.30 -18.11 18.27
N GLN A 464 13.74 -16.87 18.23
CA GLN A 464 12.93 -15.76 18.72
C GLN A 464 11.60 -15.66 17.95
N ARG A 465 10.53 -15.29 18.64
CA ARG A 465 9.20 -15.16 18.07
C ARG A 465 9.09 -13.98 17.11
N LYS A 466 9.75 -12.88 17.43
CA LYS A 466 9.67 -11.63 16.69
C LYS A 466 10.76 -11.56 15.61
N CYS A 467 10.36 -11.23 14.37
CA CYS A 467 11.29 -11.00 13.27
C CYS A 467 12.20 -9.80 13.58
N PRO A 468 13.53 -9.94 13.43
CA PRO A 468 14.47 -8.83 13.69
C PRO A 468 14.22 -7.58 12.85
N HIS A 469 13.52 -7.74 11.71
CA HIS A 469 13.22 -6.63 10.81
C HIS A 469 12.17 -5.68 11.43
N ARG A 470 10.98 -6.19 11.80
CA ARG A 470 9.83 -5.38 12.23
C ARG A 470 8.89 -6.13 13.15
N GLU A 471 9.42 -6.98 13.98
CA GLU A 471 8.68 -7.65 15.03
C GLU A 471 7.47 -8.49 14.56
N ALA A 472 7.40 -8.82 13.24
CA ALA A 472 6.41 -9.75 12.74
C ALA A 472 6.49 -11.08 13.50
N ASP A 473 5.35 -11.67 13.82
CA ASP A 473 5.28 -12.95 14.53
C ASP A 473 5.73 -14.08 13.59
N LEU A 474 6.90 -14.64 13.83
CA LEU A 474 7.47 -15.71 13.02
C LEU A 474 6.72 -17.04 13.16
N SER A 475 5.87 -17.22 14.18
CA SER A 475 4.98 -18.38 14.24
C SER A 475 3.89 -18.34 13.16
N ILE A 476 3.59 -17.14 12.64
CA ILE A 476 2.62 -16.91 11.57
C ILE A 476 3.33 -16.72 10.23
N PHE A 477 4.32 -15.81 10.20
CA PHE A 477 4.95 -15.34 8.96
C PHE A 477 6.30 -16.02 8.65
N GLY A 478 6.80 -16.89 9.52
CA GLY A 478 8.04 -17.63 9.30
C GLY A 478 7.84 -18.84 8.39
N GLU A 479 8.60 -18.92 7.30
CA GLU A 479 8.63 -20.05 6.37
C GLU A 479 10.04 -20.61 6.25
N ILE A 480 10.19 -21.92 6.54
CA ILE A 480 11.49 -22.59 6.44
C ILE A 480 11.58 -23.33 5.11
N ASN A 481 12.63 -23.05 4.36
CA ASN A 481 13.02 -23.79 3.16
C ASN A 481 14.48 -24.24 3.28
N GLY A 482 14.69 -25.50 3.63
CA GLY A 482 16.01 -26.05 3.91
C GLY A 482 16.66 -25.40 5.14
N GLN A 483 17.72 -24.65 4.93
CA GLN A 483 18.47 -23.93 5.97
C GLN A 483 18.21 -22.42 5.98
N GLU A 484 17.17 -21.98 5.29
CA GLU A 484 16.78 -20.58 5.21
C GLU A 484 15.39 -20.37 5.83
N LEU A 485 15.25 -19.33 6.65
CA LEU A 485 13.98 -18.80 7.10
C LEU A 485 13.64 -17.55 6.29
N THR A 486 12.44 -17.52 5.73
CA THR A 486 11.86 -16.31 5.13
C THR A 486 10.72 -15.79 6.00
N CYS A 487 10.75 -14.52 6.37
CA CYS A 487 9.60 -13.84 6.95
C CYS A 487 8.70 -13.34 5.81
N SER A 488 7.56 -13.98 5.57
CA SER A 488 6.68 -13.72 4.43
C SER A 488 5.97 -12.36 4.50
N LEU A 489 5.98 -11.68 5.66
CA LEU A 489 5.40 -10.33 5.79
C LEU A 489 6.15 -9.30 4.93
N HIS A 490 7.51 -9.32 4.97
CA HIS A 490 8.34 -8.37 4.23
C HIS A 490 9.41 -9.02 3.34
N GLY A 491 9.47 -10.36 3.29
CA GLY A 491 10.42 -11.10 2.47
C GLY A 491 11.85 -11.13 3.01
N TRP A 492 12.07 -10.84 4.29
CA TRP A 492 13.39 -10.92 4.91
C TRP A 492 13.81 -12.36 5.16
N ARG A 493 15.08 -12.67 4.84
CA ARG A 493 15.63 -14.02 4.85
C ARG A 493 16.79 -14.13 5.84
N PHE A 494 16.89 -15.28 6.48
CA PHE A 494 17.89 -15.57 7.51
C PHE A 494 18.47 -16.96 7.30
N ASP A 495 19.79 -17.10 7.42
CA ASP A 495 20.45 -18.41 7.48
C ASP A 495 20.19 -19.03 8.87
N LEU A 496 19.64 -20.23 8.88
CA LEU A 496 19.29 -20.93 10.14
C LEU A 496 20.48 -21.63 10.82
N ASN A 497 21.66 -21.65 10.19
CA ASN A 497 22.86 -22.22 10.80
C ASN A 497 23.46 -21.27 11.86
N ASP A 498 23.46 -19.97 11.58
CA ASP A 498 24.08 -18.95 12.43
C ASP A 498 23.18 -17.75 12.72
N GLY A 499 21.99 -17.69 12.12
CA GLY A 499 21.04 -16.59 12.27
C GLY A 499 21.40 -15.35 11.44
N HIS A 500 22.39 -15.43 10.54
CA HIS A 500 22.77 -14.29 9.71
C HIS A 500 21.61 -13.82 8.82
N CYS A 501 21.38 -12.50 8.78
CA CYS A 501 20.38 -11.92 7.88
C CYS A 501 20.95 -11.78 6.47
N LEU A 502 20.28 -12.40 5.48
CA LEU A 502 20.70 -12.39 4.08
C LEU A 502 20.34 -11.09 3.33
N ASN A 503 19.51 -10.23 3.93
CA ASN A 503 19.04 -8.99 3.33
C ASN A 503 19.73 -7.74 3.89
N ALA A 504 20.34 -7.82 5.09
CA ALA A 504 20.95 -6.67 5.75
C ALA A 504 22.01 -7.10 6.77
N GLU A 505 23.08 -6.33 6.88
CA GLU A 505 24.03 -6.45 7.97
C GLU A 505 23.37 -6.00 9.30
N ASN A 506 23.77 -6.58 10.42
CA ASN A 506 23.37 -6.19 11.80
C ASN A 506 21.92 -6.48 12.22
N ARG A 507 21.25 -7.45 11.61
CA ARG A 507 19.90 -7.91 12.01
C ARG A 507 19.86 -9.43 12.21
N PRO A 508 20.72 -10.03 13.04
CA PRO A 508 20.72 -11.47 13.22
C PRO A 508 19.43 -11.97 13.85
N LEU A 509 18.98 -13.13 13.38
CA LEU A 509 17.95 -13.92 14.01
C LEU A 509 18.56 -14.75 15.14
N ARG A 510 18.03 -14.68 16.35
CA ARG A 510 18.39 -15.63 17.40
C ARG A 510 17.74 -16.98 17.09
N VAL A 511 18.55 -17.94 16.69
CA VAL A 511 18.10 -19.27 16.29
C VAL A 511 19.09 -20.34 16.74
N ARG A 512 18.59 -21.53 17.04
CA ARG A 512 19.39 -22.73 17.27
C ARG A 512 18.64 -23.95 16.79
N ARG A 513 19.37 -24.97 16.37
CA ARG A 513 18.77 -26.27 16.07
C ARG A 513 18.31 -26.93 17.36
N ARG A 514 17.14 -27.56 17.31
CA ARG A 514 16.62 -28.32 18.44
C ARG A 514 17.56 -29.51 18.68
N ASN A 515 18.12 -29.63 19.88
CA ASN A 515 18.82 -30.84 20.28
C ASN A 515 17.77 -31.97 20.40
N CYS A 516 17.95 -33.07 19.65
CA CYS A 516 17.16 -34.29 19.80
C CYS A 516 17.44 -34.93 21.14
#